data_c83738a82f6f123ea577804bed986c2f
#
_entry.id   c83738a82f6f123ea577804bed986c2f
#
_cell.length_a   1.000
_cell.length_b   1.000
_cell.length_c   1.000
_cell.angle_alpha   90.00
_cell.angle_beta   90.00
_cell.angle_gamma   90.00
#
_symmetry.space_group_name_H-M   'P 1'
#
loop_
_entity.id
_entity.type
_entity.pdbx_description
1 polymer ?
#
loop_
_entity_poly.entity_id
_entity_poly.type
_entity_poly.pdbx_seq_one_letter_code
_entity_poly.pdbx_strand_id
1 'polypeptide(L)'
;MIKYGKLKSISNIVRYNIIEQTYLKKSGHLGGSLSCADILINIFNNYIFNNKNNKFILSKGHCALSLYSVLLQANKLKRKDYDSFANQGTLFGEHPSPKINNKYINFSTGSLGHGLSFGSGMAFSKALKKKTRFNFCFNE
;
A
#
# COMPACT_ATOMS: atom_id res chain seq x y z
N MET A 1 -15.19 -12.78 -1.60
CA MET A 1 -14.91 -11.75 -0.58
C MET A 1 -14.48 -12.39 0.75
N ILE A 2 -13.54 -11.79 1.45
CA ILE A 2 -13.11 -12.24 2.78
C ILE A 2 -14.22 -11.97 3.81
N LYS A 3 -14.45 -12.93 4.73
CA LYS A 3 -15.41 -12.77 5.83
C LYS A 3 -14.96 -11.69 6.83
N TYR A 4 -15.88 -10.94 7.39
CA TYR A 4 -15.63 -9.83 8.32
C TYR A 4 -14.72 -10.19 9.50
N GLY A 5 -14.95 -11.32 10.18
CA GLY A 5 -14.11 -11.75 11.31
C GLY A 5 -12.63 -11.94 10.94
N LYS A 6 -12.36 -12.45 9.72
CA LYS A 6 -10.98 -12.57 9.21
C LYS A 6 -10.37 -11.22 8.91
N LEU A 7 -11.13 -10.27 8.36
CA LEU A 7 -10.65 -8.90 8.13
C LEU A 7 -10.28 -8.22 9.43
N LYS A 8 -11.09 -8.39 10.50
CA LYS A 8 -10.79 -7.84 11.83
C LYS A 8 -9.47 -8.39 12.40
N SER A 9 -9.24 -9.69 12.30
CA SER A 9 -7.97 -10.30 12.76
C SER A 9 -6.78 -9.75 11.97
N ILE A 10 -6.89 -9.62 10.65
CA ILE A 10 -5.87 -9.02 9.79
C ILE A 10 -5.62 -7.57 10.20
N SER A 11 -6.67 -6.79 10.45
CA SER A 11 -6.59 -5.40 10.87
C SER A 11 -5.77 -5.23 12.15
N ASN A 12 -6.00 -6.07 13.15
CA ASN A 12 -5.25 -6.02 14.40
C ASN A 12 -3.75 -6.26 14.17
N ILE A 13 -3.39 -7.24 13.35
CA ILE A 13 -1.99 -7.54 13.01
C ILE A 13 -1.34 -6.38 12.26
N VAL A 14 -2.02 -5.84 11.26
CA VAL A 14 -1.50 -4.72 10.46
C VAL A 14 -1.31 -3.48 11.33
N ARG A 15 -2.26 -3.15 12.19
CA ARG A 15 -2.16 -2.02 13.13
C ARG A 15 -1.03 -2.21 14.12
N TYR A 16 -0.87 -3.42 14.67
CA TYR A 16 0.24 -3.75 15.55
C TYR A 16 1.58 -3.51 14.84
N ASN A 17 1.76 -4.04 13.63
CA ASN A 17 2.97 -3.86 12.85
C ASN A 17 3.28 -2.37 12.58
N ILE A 18 2.26 -1.56 12.25
CA ILE A 18 2.43 -0.11 12.04
C ILE A 18 2.93 0.57 13.32
N ILE A 19 2.29 0.29 14.47
CA ILE A 19 2.65 0.89 15.75
C ILE A 19 4.06 0.46 16.17
N GLU A 20 4.34 -0.84 16.12
CA GLU A 20 5.65 -1.42 16.46
C GLU A 20 6.76 -0.78 15.64
N GLN A 21 6.59 -0.73 14.31
CA GLN A 21 7.64 -0.21 13.43
C GLN A 21 7.84 1.30 13.60
N THR A 22 6.76 2.07 13.74
CA THR A 22 6.85 3.50 14.04
C THR A 22 7.57 3.75 15.36
N TYR A 23 7.28 2.95 16.38
CA TYR A 23 7.95 3.05 17.67
C TYR A 23 9.45 2.72 17.59
N LEU A 24 9.81 1.61 16.93
CA LEU A 24 11.21 1.17 16.80
C LEU A 24 12.05 2.12 15.94
N LYS A 25 11.48 2.67 14.88
CA LYS A 25 12.20 3.55 13.96
C LYS A 25 12.14 5.02 14.33
N LYS A 26 11.27 5.41 15.25
CA LYS A 26 10.98 6.83 15.60
C LYS A 26 10.64 7.65 14.33
N SER A 27 10.02 7.02 13.35
CA SER A 27 9.76 7.56 12.02
C SER A 27 8.46 6.99 11.46
N GLY A 28 7.83 7.71 10.52
CA GLY A 28 6.58 7.32 9.88
C GLY A 28 5.38 8.14 10.34
N HIS A 29 4.37 8.16 9.48
CA HIS A 29 3.13 8.91 9.69
C HIS A 29 2.08 8.02 10.34
N LEU A 30 2.17 7.83 11.66
CA LEU A 30 1.36 6.88 12.42
C LEU A 30 -0.14 7.09 12.22
N GLY A 31 -0.65 8.30 12.41
CA GLY A 31 -2.09 8.61 12.29
C GLY A 31 -2.62 8.31 10.89
N GLY A 32 -1.92 8.78 9.85
CA GLY A 32 -2.25 8.51 8.46
C GLY A 32 -2.24 7.01 8.14
N SER A 33 -1.21 6.30 8.59
CA SER A 33 -1.08 4.86 8.36
C SER A 33 -2.19 4.05 9.04
N LEU A 34 -2.56 4.38 10.26
CA LEU A 34 -3.64 3.71 10.98
C LEU A 34 -5.02 4.01 10.37
N SER A 35 -5.23 5.24 9.89
CA SER A 35 -6.52 5.66 9.32
C SER A 35 -6.86 4.91 8.02
N CYS A 36 -5.86 4.55 7.21
CA CYS A 36 -6.08 3.88 5.93
C CYS A 36 -5.92 2.35 5.99
N ALA A 37 -5.50 1.78 7.11
CA ALA A 37 -5.18 0.36 7.23
C ALA A 37 -6.33 -0.56 6.79
N ASP A 38 -7.54 -0.34 7.29
CA ASP A 38 -8.70 -1.19 6.99
C ASP A 38 -9.12 -1.10 5.52
N ILE A 39 -9.02 0.09 4.93
CA ILE A 39 -9.32 0.31 3.51
C ILE A 39 -8.31 -0.44 2.66
N LEU A 40 -7.01 -0.34 2.96
CA LEU A 40 -5.96 -1.06 2.26
C LEU A 40 -6.14 -2.58 2.39
N ILE A 41 -6.41 -3.08 3.58
CA ILE A 41 -6.68 -4.51 3.82
C ILE A 41 -7.82 -5.00 2.93
N ASN A 42 -8.93 -4.25 2.89
CA ASN A 42 -10.08 -4.61 2.07
C ASN A 42 -9.76 -4.60 0.57
N ILE A 43 -9.14 -3.53 0.07
CA ILE A 43 -8.77 -3.40 -1.36
C ILE A 43 -7.80 -4.51 -1.77
N PHE A 44 -6.76 -4.75 -0.99
CA PHE A 44 -5.75 -5.74 -1.34
C PHE A 44 -6.30 -7.16 -1.32
N ASN A 45 -7.02 -7.55 -0.28
CA ASN A 45 -7.54 -8.91 -0.16
C ASN A 45 -8.68 -9.23 -1.14
N ASN A 46 -9.54 -8.26 -1.45
CA ASN A 46 -10.68 -8.54 -2.32
C ASN A 46 -10.38 -8.27 -3.80
N TYR A 47 -9.44 -7.35 -4.12
CA TYR A 47 -9.27 -6.90 -5.50
C TYR A 47 -7.85 -7.04 -6.04
N ILE A 48 -6.80 -6.78 -5.23
CA ILE A 48 -5.43 -6.71 -5.75
C ILE A 48 -4.76 -8.08 -5.75
N PHE A 49 -4.85 -8.83 -4.66
CA PHE A 49 -4.18 -10.14 -4.57
C PHE A 49 -4.79 -11.18 -5.51
N ASN A 50 -6.07 -11.07 -5.79
CA ASN A 50 -6.85 -12.02 -6.58
C ASN A 50 -6.85 -11.71 -8.08
N ASN A 51 -6.36 -10.54 -8.52
CA ASN A 51 -6.35 -10.17 -9.92
C ASN A 51 -5.07 -9.39 -10.29
N LYS A 52 -4.17 -10.06 -11.01
CA LYS A 52 -2.88 -9.49 -11.47
C LYS A 52 -3.03 -8.26 -12.38
N ASN A 53 -4.19 -8.06 -12.94
CA ASN A 53 -4.47 -6.97 -13.87
C ASN A 53 -4.92 -5.68 -13.16
N ASN A 54 -5.37 -5.79 -11.92
CA ASN A 54 -5.70 -4.63 -11.11
C ASN A 54 -4.42 -3.93 -10.64
N LYS A 55 -4.48 -2.60 -10.60
CA LYS A 55 -3.37 -1.77 -10.14
C LYS A 55 -3.81 -0.96 -8.94
N PHE A 56 -2.89 -0.71 -8.05
CA PHE A 56 -3.09 0.11 -6.87
C PHE A 56 -2.07 1.25 -6.84
N ILE A 57 -2.53 2.44 -6.51
CA ILE A 57 -1.71 3.64 -6.31
C ILE A 57 -2.02 4.17 -4.92
N LEU A 58 -1.00 4.20 -4.05
CA LEU A 58 -1.10 4.88 -2.77
C LEU A 58 -0.77 6.36 -2.99
N SER A 59 -1.76 7.19 -3.30
CA SER A 59 -1.57 8.63 -3.48
C SER A 59 -1.10 9.31 -2.19
N LYS A 60 -1.63 8.85 -1.04
CA LYS A 60 -1.09 9.17 0.30
C LYS A 60 0.27 8.50 0.53
N GLY A 61 1.29 8.87 -0.24
CA GLY A 61 2.60 8.21 -0.20
C GLY A 61 3.21 8.15 1.19
N HIS A 62 2.98 9.15 2.03
CA HIS A 62 3.42 9.21 3.42
C HIS A 62 2.83 8.10 4.32
N CYS A 63 1.79 7.38 3.85
CA CYS A 63 1.25 6.20 4.52
C CYS A 63 1.88 4.88 4.02
N ALA A 64 3.07 4.91 3.43
CA ALA A 64 3.78 3.74 2.90
C ALA A 64 3.88 2.59 3.92
N LEU A 65 4.07 2.91 5.19
CA LEU A 65 4.17 1.92 6.25
C LEU A 65 2.90 1.05 6.36
N SER A 66 1.71 1.64 6.12
CA SER A 66 0.46 0.87 6.07
C SER A 66 0.45 -0.12 4.89
N LEU A 67 0.89 0.31 3.71
CA LEU A 67 1.03 -0.56 2.55
C LEU A 67 2.02 -1.70 2.82
N TYR A 68 3.18 -1.39 3.37
CA TYR A 68 4.20 -2.39 3.71
C TYR A 68 3.68 -3.39 4.75
N SER A 69 2.93 -2.93 5.75
CA SER A 69 2.33 -3.79 6.78
C SER A 69 1.28 -4.73 6.21
N VAL A 70 0.46 -4.28 5.27
CA VAL A 70 -0.51 -5.12 4.55
C VAL A 70 0.21 -6.18 3.71
N LEU A 71 1.28 -5.79 3.00
CA LEU A 71 2.08 -6.73 2.19
C LEU A 71 2.83 -7.75 3.07
N LEU A 72 3.36 -7.33 4.22
CA LEU A 72 3.99 -8.22 5.19
C LEU A 72 3.00 -9.26 5.71
N GLN A 73 1.84 -8.81 6.19
CA GLN A 73 0.79 -9.68 6.73
C GLN A 73 0.30 -10.71 5.70
N ALA A 74 0.28 -10.34 4.42
CA ALA A 74 -0.11 -11.23 3.32
C ALA A 74 1.04 -12.11 2.78
N ASN A 75 2.21 -12.12 3.40
CA ASN A 75 3.43 -12.81 2.92
C ASN A 75 3.86 -12.36 1.49
N LYS A 76 3.62 -11.09 1.16
CA LYS A 76 4.04 -10.45 -0.10
C LYS A 76 5.23 -9.51 0.07
N LEU A 77 5.71 -9.37 1.31
CA LEU A 77 6.92 -8.67 1.70
C LEU A 77 7.64 -9.53 2.75
N LYS A 78 8.97 -9.60 2.69
CA LYS A 78 9.77 -10.32 3.68
C LYS A 78 9.91 -9.48 4.96
N ARG A 79 9.97 -10.15 6.12
CA ARG A 79 10.15 -9.46 7.42
C ARG A 79 11.41 -8.59 7.44
N LYS A 80 12.55 -9.09 6.96
CA LYS A 80 13.81 -8.32 6.89
C LYS A 80 13.68 -7.02 6.11
N ASP A 81 12.89 -7.03 5.02
CA ASP A 81 12.68 -5.86 4.17
C ASP A 81 11.79 -4.83 4.90
N TYR A 82 10.74 -5.32 5.56
CA TYR A 82 9.88 -4.50 6.41
C TYR A 82 10.66 -3.85 7.57
N ASP A 83 11.51 -4.62 8.25
CA ASP A 83 12.32 -4.15 9.37
C ASP A 83 13.39 -3.13 8.94
N SER A 84 13.70 -3.04 7.65
CA SER A 84 14.58 -2.02 7.11
C SER A 84 13.91 -0.66 6.90
N PHE A 85 12.61 -0.54 7.15
CA PHE A 85 11.87 0.72 7.01
C PHE A 85 12.61 1.88 7.66
N ALA A 86 12.72 3.01 6.94
CA ALA A 86 13.37 4.24 7.35
C ALA A 86 14.85 4.11 7.80
N ASN A 87 15.51 2.98 7.58
CA ASN A 87 16.95 2.87 7.79
C ASN A 87 17.70 3.66 6.73
N GLN A 88 18.91 4.13 7.06
CA GLN A 88 19.79 4.77 6.08
C GLN A 88 20.08 3.80 4.92
N GLY A 89 19.93 4.27 3.67
CA GLY A 89 20.19 3.48 2.47
C GLY A 89 19.13 2.43 2.11
N THR A 90 18.04 2.32 2.88
CA THR A 90 16.93 1.41 2.54
C THR A 90 16.15 1.88 1.31
N LEU A 91 15.58 0.91 0.58
CA LEU A 91 14.56 1.19 -0.42
C LEU A 91 13.16 1.36 0.21
N PHE A 92 12.97 0.90 1.46
CA PHE A 92 11.70 0.95 2.19
C PHE A 92 11.61 2.24 3.03
N GLY A 93 11.60 3.38 2.34
CA GLY A 93 11.44 4.69 2.97
C GLY A 93 10.00 5.01 3.36
N GLU A 94 9.80 6.21 3.88
CA GLU A 94 8.47 6.73 4.29
C GLU A 94 7.50 6.92 3.11
N HIS A 95 8.01 6.84 1.87
CA HIS A 95 7.23 6.90 0.64
C HIS A 95 7.53 5.69 -0.24
N PRO A 96 6.52 5.12 -0.93
CA PRO A 96 6.72 3.95 -1.77
C PRO A 96 7.54 4.30 -3.00
N SER A 97 8.37 3.36 -3.44
CA SER A 97 9.15 3.51 -4.67
C SER A 97 9.15 2.21 -5.49
N PRO A 98 8.97 2.28 -6.81
CA PRO A 98 9.08 1.11 -7.68
C PRO A 98 10.48 0.48 -7.71
N LYS A 99 11.51 1.19 -7.23
CA LYS A 99 12.87 0.64 -7.03
C LYS A 99 12.88 -0.56 -6.08
N ILE A 100 11.88 -0.69 -5.20
CA ILE A 100 11.68 -1.87 -4.34
C ILE A 100 11.48 -3.16 -5.16
N ASN A 101 11.11 -3.06 -6.44
CA ASN A 101 10.84 -4.19 -7.33
C ASN A 101 9.80 -5.17 -6.77
N ASN A 102 8.78 -4.65 -6.12
CA ASN A 102 7.63 -5.42 -5.65
C ASN A 102 6.44 -5.17 -6.58
N LYS A 103 5.83 -6.24 -7.08
CA LYS A 103 4.73 -6.14 -8.08
C LYS A 103 3.51 -5.35 -7.60
N TYR A 104 3.40 -5.08 -6.32
CA TYR A 104 2.31 -4.30 -5.71
C TYR A 104 2.70 -2.84 -5.46
N ILE A 105 3.97 -2.46 -5.66
CA ILE A 105 4.51 -1.11 -5.47
C ILE A 105 5.02 -0.62 -6.82
N ASN A 106 4.11 -0.07 -7.61
CA ASN A 106 4.40 0.27 -9.01
C ASN A 106 4.66 1.77 -9.24
N PHE A 107 4.39 2.62 -8.24
CA PHE A 107 4.45 4.07 -8.38
C PHE A 107 5.20 4.69 -7.20
N SER A 108 6.01 5.69 -7.49
CA SER A 108 6.50 6.63 -6.48
C SER A 108 5.43 7.66 -6.24
N THR A 109 5.10 7.89 -4.97
CA THR A 109 4.17 8.92 -4.54
C THR A 109 4.74 9.62 -3.31
N GLY A 110 4.25 10.82 -3.01
CA GLY A 110 4.75 11.62 -1.90
C GLY A 110 4.21 13.04 -2.01
N SER A 111 4.27 13.61 -3.22
CA SER A 111 3.55 14.85 -3.50
C SER A 111 2.04 14.60 -3.52
N LEU A 112 1.32 15.34 -2.70
CA LEU A 112 -0.12 15.18 -2.50
C LEU A 112 -0.89 15.38 -3.81
N GLY A 113 -1.89 14.54 -4.08
CA GLY A 113 -2.71 14.59 -5.29
C GLY A 113 -2.10 13.93 -6.54
N HIS A 114 -0.79 13.68 -6.62
CA HIS A 114 -0.17 13.08 -7.81
C HIS A 114 -0.75 11.71 -8.18
N GLY A 115 -1.09 10.88 -7.20
CA GLY A 115 -1.65 9.57 -7.46
C GLY A 115 -2.95 9.61 -8.24
N LEU A 116 -3.79 10.63 -8.00
CA LEU A 116 -5.05 10.80 -8.73
C LEU A 116 -4.79 11.08 -10.22
N SER A 117 -3.83 11.93 -10.53
CA SER A 117 -3.44 12.23 -11.92
C SER A 117 -2.92 10.98 -12.64
N PHE A 118 -2.06 10.19 -12.00
CA PHE A 118 -1.61 8.91 -12.55
C PHE A 118 -2.77 7.94 -12.74
N GLY A 119 -3.65 7.82 -11.76
CA GLY A 119 -4.83 6.95 -11.81
C GLY A 119 -5.77 7.31 -12.95
N SER A 120 -6.01 8.59 -13.16
CA SER A 120 -6.85 9.11 -14.24
C SER A 120 -6.26 8.80 -15.62
N GLY A 121 -4.95 9.05 -15.81
CA GLY A 121 -4.25 8.72 -17.05
C GLY A 121 -4.28 7.22 -17.36
N MET A 122 -4.08 6.39 -16.33
CA MET A 122 -4.18 4.94 -16.48
C MET A 122 -5.60 4.47 -16.82
N ALA A 123 -6.62 5.05 -16.22
CA ALA A 123 -8.01 4.74 -16.51
C ALA A 123 -8.36 5.11 -17.95
N PHE A 124 -7.96 6.29 -18.37
CA PHE A 124 -8.16 6.78 -19.76
C PHE A 124 -7.46 5.88 -20.78
N SER A 125 -6.18 5.54 -20.55
CA SER A 125 -5.45 4.60 -21.43
C SER A 125 -6.12 3.24 -21.55
N LYS A 126 -6.73 2.73 -20.46
CA LYS A 126 -7.45 1.46 -20.49
C LYS A 126 -8.77 1.57 -21.26
N ALA A 127 -9.49 2.66 -21.10
CA ALA A 127 -10.72 2.94 -21.84
C ALA A 127 -10.45 2.95 -23.34
N LEU A 128 -9.40 3.65 -23.80
CA LEU A 128 -8.99 3.68 -25.20
C LEU A 128 -8.67 2.27 -25.75
N LYS A 129 -8.08 1.41 -24.92
CA LYS A 129 -7.73 0.03 -25.30
C LYS A 129 -8.88 -0.96 -25.11
N LYS A 130 -10.09 -0.52 -24.80
CA LYS A 130 -11.29 -1.34 -24.50
C LYS A 130 -11.01 -2.46 -23.48
N LYS A 131 -10.17 -2.19 -22.49
CA LYS A 131 -9.79 -3.15 -21.43
C LYS A 131 -10.55 -2.85 -20.15
N THR A 132 -11.39 -3.81 -19.73
CA THR A 132 -12.08 -3.75 -18.44
C THR A 132 -11.13 -4.17 -17.30
N ARG A 133 -10.59 -3.21 -16.55
CA ARG A 133 -9.70 -3.46 -15.40
C ARG A 133 -9.84 -2.33 -14.40
N PHE A 134 -9.79 -2.65 -13.11
CA PHE A 134 -9.87 -1.64 -12.06
C PHE A 134 -8.50 -1.03 -11.76
N ASN A 135 -8.50 0.28 -11.55
CA ASN A 135 -7.41 1.00 -10.91
C ASN A 135 -7.95 1.52 -9.59
N PHE A 136 -7.23 1.23 -8.53
CA PHE A 136 -7.54 1.76 -7.21
C PHE A 136 -6.53 2.85 -6.90
N CYS A 137 -7.00 4.08 -6.79
CA CYS A 137 -6.22 5.20 -6.30
C CYS A 137 -6.74 5.56 -4.92
N PHE A 138 -5.91 5.45 -3.90
CA PHE A 138 -6.25 5.88 -2.56
C PHE A 138 -5.65 7.26 -2.33
N ASN A 139 -6.52 8.26 -2.35
CA ASN A 139 -6.19 9.66 -2.12
C ASN A 139 -6.53 10.10 -0.68
N GLU A 140 -6.16 11.31 -0.33
CA GLU A 140 -6.47 11.95 0.96
C GLU A 140 -7.94 12.30 1.05
#